data_5fe4d1dd829b2d42dae78ef2e81e7d98
#
_entry.id   5fe4d1dd829b2d42dae78ef2e81e7d98
#
_cell.length_a   1.000
_cell.length_b   1.000
_cell.length_c   1.000
_cell.angle_alpha   90.00
_cell.angle_beta   90.00
_cell.angle_gamma   90.00
#
_symmetry.space_group_name_H-M   'P 1'
#
loop_
_entity.id
_entity.type
_entity.pdbx_description
1 polymer ?
#
loop_
_entity_poly.entity_id
_entity_poly.type
_entity_poly.pdbx_seq_one_letter_code
_entity_poly.pdbx_strand_id
1 'polypeptide(L)'
;MNMSMKRIQAIFIKDYKEFSRNYAISTVVLMPIILAFFYGRSNFELIQVYFLPINMTFSMVTTFIHCCLIAEEKESNTLRSLMMSPASITDILIGKSALVFSITAVILALSIYLVGYEPANIGVLALALAVSTVFYLALGTVCGLYTKTVMEASVAVLPVMVVFSFGPFALSLSETYPILSVAEWLPSSQLILLAEALQAAAPAKEIIVPFVVMIAWTVLAI
;
A
#
# COMPACT_ATOMS: atom_id res chain seq x y z
N MET A 1 22.29 -17.42 -12.45
CA MET A 1 21.54 -16.60 -11.49
C MET A 1 22.55 -15.95 -10.53
N ASN A 2 22.63 -14.62 -10.52
CA ASN A 2 23.60 -13.88 -9.70
C ASN A 2 23.43 -14.22 -8.21
N MET A 3 24.54 -14.18 -7.43
CA MET A 3 24.49 -14.48 -5.97
C MET A 3 23.48 -13.61 -5.21
N SER A 4 23.29 -12.35 -5.61
CA SER A 4 22.29 -11.43 -5.07
C SER A 4 20.85 -11.97 -5.27
N MET A 5 20.49 -12.44 -6.45
CA MET A 5 19.16 -13.01 -6.72
C MET A 5 18.82 -14.21 -5.85
N LYS A 6 19.82 -15.11 -5.58
CA LYS A 6 19.58 -16.24 -4.67
C LYS A 6 19.32 -15.80 -3.24
N ARG A 7 19.98 -14.72 -2.79
CA ARG A 7 19.79 -14.15 -1.44
C ARG A 7 18.41 -13.51 -1.31
N ILE A 8 18.02 -12.68 -2.30
CA ILE A 8 16.69 -12.06 -2.37
C ILE A 8 15.59 -13.15 -2.33
N GLN A 9 15.75 -14.21 -3.12
CA GLN A 9 14.81 -15.32 -3.14
C GLN A 9 14.75 -16.08 -1.81
N ALA A 10 15.89 -16.27 -1.14
CA ALA A 10 15.93 -16.93 0.18
C ALA A 10 15.19 -16.09 1.24
N ILE A 11 15.37 -14.77 1.22
CA ILE A 11 14.68 -13.84 2.14
C ILE A 11 13.18 -13.86 1.85
N PHE A 12 12.77 -13.75 0.59
CA PHE A 12 11.38 -13.84 0.17
C PHE A 12 10.70 -15.12 0.69
N ILE A 13 11.34 -16.28 0.51
CA ILE A 13 10.78 -17.57 0.95
C ILE A 13 10.70 -17.65 2.48
N LYS A 14 11.72 -17.13 3.18
CA LYS A 14 11.72 -17.06 4.65
C LYS A 14 10.53 -16.23 5.13
N ASP A 15 10.43 -14.99 4.66
CA ASP A 15 9.38 -14.05 5.07
C ASP A 15 7.98 -14.56 4.69
N TYR A 16 7.82 -15.22 3.54
CA TYR A 16 6.58 -15.88 3.17
C TYR A 16 6.16 -16.96 4.17
N LYS A 17 7.11 -17.79 4.65
CA LYS A 17 6.82 -18.82 5.66
C LYS A 17 6.46 -18.21 7.01
N GLU A 18 7.12 -17.13 7.42
CA GLU A 18 6.82 -16.39 8.65
C GLU A 18 5.43 -15.76 8.54
N PHE A 19 5.16 -15.00 7.48
CA PHE A 19 3.85 -14.41 7.21
C PHE A 19 2.71 -15.45 7.22
N SER A 20 2.89 -16.58 6.54
CA SER A 20 1.84 -17.62 6.46
C SER A 20 1.55 -18.32 7.78
N ARG A 21 2.49 -18.29 8.73
CA ARG A 21 2.32 -18.86 10.08
C ARG A 21 1.81 -17.86 11.10
N ASN A 22 1.96 -16.57 10.83
CA ASN A 22 1.51 -15.50 11.71
C ASN A 22 0.08 -15.10 11.36
N TYR A 23 -0.90 -15.79 11.95
CA TYR A 23 -2.33 -15.53 11.70
C TYR A 23 -2.75 -14.11 12.04
N ALA A 24 -2.10 -13.46 13.02
CA ALA A 24 -2.43 -12.08 13.39
C ALA A 24 -2.12 -11.09 12.26
N ILE A 25 -1.05 -11.31 11.52
CA ILE A 25 -0.65 -10.45 10.40
C ILE A 25 -1.36 -10.89 9.11
N SER A 26 -1.45 -12.21 8.84
CA SER A 26 -2.01 -12.71 7.59
C SER A 26 -3.52 -12.50 7.45
N THR A 27 -4.28 -12.47 8.54
CA THR A 27 -5.73 -12.21 8.51
C THR A 27 -6.08 -10.78 8.10
N VAL A 28 -5.17 -9.83 8.24
CA VAL A 28 -5.37 -8.43 7.82
C VAL A 28 -5.68 -8.33 6.32
N VAL A 29 -5.16 -9.26 5.53
CA VAL A 29 -5.41 -9.35 4.07
C VAL A 29 -6.89 -9.54 3.74
N LEU A 30 -7.67 -10.13 4.64
CA LEU A 30 -9.09 -10.40 4.41
C LEU A 30 -9.95 -9.13 4.44
N MET A 31 -9.55 -8.10 5.20
CA MET A 31 -10.36 -6.90 5.40
C MET A 31 -10.67 -6.15 4.10
N PRO A 32 -9.68 -5.80 3.24
CA PRO A 32 -9.97 -5.16 1.96
C PRO A 32 -10.84 -6.04 1.04
N ILE A 33 -10.63 -7.36 1.06
CA ILE A 33 -11.40 -8.30 0.23
C ILE A 33 -12.86 -8.33 0.68
N ILE A 34 -13.12 -8.40 1.98
CA ILE A 34 -14.48 -8.39 2.55
C ILE A 34 -15.18 -7.09 2.17
N LEU A 35 -14.51 -5.95 2.33
CA LEU A 35 -15.08 -4.66 1.94
C LEU A 35 -15.34 -4.58 0.44
N ALA A 36 -14.42 -5.02 -0.40
CA ALA A 36 -14.60 -5.07 -1.84
C ALA A 36 -15.82 -5.90 -2.24
N PHE A 37 -16.03 -7.04 -1.58
CA PHE A 37 -17.19 -7.89 -1.81
C PHE A 37 -18.51 -7.22 -1.42
N PHE A 38 -18.56 -6.51 -0.30
CA PHE A 38 -19.77 -5.80 0.13
C PHE A 38 -20.06 -4.58 -0.76
N TYR A 39 -19.04 -3.78 -1.07
CA TYR A 39 -19.21 -2.58 -1.89
C TYR A 39 -19.52 -2.89 -3.35
N GLY A 40 -18.98 -3.96 -3.91
CA GLY A 40 -19.31 -4.38 -5.27
C GLY A 40 -20.75 -4.87 -5.46
N ARG A 41 -21.47 -5.14 -4.36
CA ARG A 41 -22.90 -5.49 -4.36
C ARG A 41 -23.82 -4.36 -3.92
N SER A 42 -23.28 -3.24 -3.52
CA SER A 42 -24.04 -2.07 -3.12
C SER A 42 -24.23 -1.13 -4.30
N ASN A 43 -25.36 -0.44 -4.36
CA ASN A 43 -25.67 0.52 -5.43
C ASN A 43 -25.11 1.91 -5.09
N PHE A 44 -23.86 1.99 -4.59
CA PHE A 44 -23.21 3.27 -4.37
C PHE A 44 -22.63 3.79 -5.70
N GLU A 45 -22.94 5.03 -6.06
CA GLU A 45 -22.44 5.68 -7.28
C GLU A 45 -21.12 6.46 -7.06
N LEU A 46 -20.72 6.63 -5.79
CA LEU A 46 -19.52 7.41 -5.45
C LEU A 46 -18.23 6.62 -5.73
N ILE A 47 -17.37 7.15 -6.56
CA ILE A 47 -16.07 6.52 -6.90
C ILE A 47 -15.20 6.29 -5.67
N GLN A 48 -15.27 7.17 -4.64
CA GLN A 48 -14.56 7.03 -3.37
C GLN A 48 -14.89 5.70 -2.68
N VAL A 49 -16.11 5.21 -2.81
CA VAL A 49 -16.55 3.94 -2.23
C VAL A 49 -15.86 2.75 -2.92
N TYR A 50 -15.72 2.80 -4.24
CA TYR A 50 -14.99 1.78 -5.00
C TYR A 50 -13.50 1.77 -4.66
N PHE A 51 -12.92 2.94 -4.37
CA PHE A 51 -11.50 3.06 -4.05
C PHE A 51 -11.17 2.83 -2.57
N LEU A 52 -12.17 2.77 -1.67
CA LEU A 52 -11.90 2.49 -0.26
C LEU A 52 -11.18 1.14 -0.03
N PRO A 53 -11.63 -0.01 -0.60
CA PRO A 53 -10.89 -1.27 -0.47
C PRO A 53 -9.49 -1.22 -1.07
N ILE A 54 -9.29 -0.45 -2.14
CA ILE A 54 -7.98 -0.25 -2.79
C ILE A 54 -7.06 0.53 -1.84
N ASN A 55 -7.51 1.65 -1.29
CA ASN A 55 -6.74 2.46 -0.35
C ASN A 55 -6.47 1.71 0.97
N MET A 56 -7.43 0.90 1.44
CA MET A 56 -7.21 0.00 2.57
C MET A 56 -6.19 -1.11 2.26
N THR A 57 -6.15 -1.62 1.04
CA THR A 57 -5.10 -2.56 0.63
C THR A 57 -3.71 -1.92 0.78
N PHE A 58 -3.54 -0.68 0.36
CA PHE A 58 -2.27 0.01 0.52
C PHE A 58 -1.88 0.25 1.97
N SER A 59 -2.79 0.77 2.78
CA SER A 59 -2.49 1.11 4.17
C SER A 59 -2.41 -0.12 5.08
N MET A 60 -3.34 -1.08 4.96
CA MET A 60 -3.41 -2.26 5.83
C MET A 60 -2.56 -3.42 5.31
N VAL A 61 -2.56 -3.70 4.00
CA VAL A 61 -1.78 -4.83 3.48
C VAL A 61 -0.35 -4.40 3.21
N THR A 62 -0.14 -3.34 2.42
CA THR A 62 1.20 -2.94 2.02
C THR A 62 1.99 -2.36 3.20
N THR A 63 1.50 -1.27 3.81
CA THR A 63 2.26 -0.58 4.87
C THR A 63 2.34 -1.40 6.14
N PHE A 64 1.23 -1.96 6.63
CA PHE A 64 1.21 -2.68 7.89
C PHE A 64 2.02 -3.99 7.84
N ILE A 65 1.80 -4.83 6.81
CA ILE A 65 2.54 -6.09 6.71
C ILE A 65 4.05 -5.81 6.58
N HIS A 66 4.43 -4.83 5.75
CA HIS A 66 5.84 -4.48 5.58
C HIS A 66 6.47 -3.95 6.86
N CYS A 67 5.76 -3.10 7.60
CA CYS A 67 6.15 -2.62 8.92
C CYS A 67 6.34 -3.78 9.91
N CYS A 68 5.38 -4.71 9.97
CA CYS A 68 5.44 -5.87 10.86
C CYS A 68 6.60 -6.80 10.53
N LEU A 69 6.88 -7.08 9.25
CA LEU A 69 8.01 -7.91 8.84
C LEU A 69 9.37 -7.34 9.27
N ILE A 70 9.50 -6.02 9.35
CA ILE A 70 10.72 -5.37 9.83
C ILE A 70 10.76 -5.38 11.36
N ALA A 71 9.63 -5.09 12.02
CA ALA A 71 9.52 -5.08 13.48
C ALA A 71 9.74 -6.47 14.09
N GLU A 72 9.22 -7.53 13.46
CA GLU A 72 9.38 -8.92 13.89
C GLU A 72 10.85 -9.36 13.91
N GLU A 73 11.64 -8.93 12.92
CA GLU A 73 13.09 -9.17 12.90
C GLU A 73 13.83 -8.47 14.04
N LYS A 74 13.35 -7.29 14.44
CA LYS A 74 13.92 -6.58 15.59
C LYS A 74 13.53 -7.24 16.91
N GLU A 75 12.26 -7.59 17.08
CA GLU A 75 11.71 -8.21 18.27
C GLU A 75 12.37 -9.56 18.55
N SER A 76 12.60 -10.37 17.51
CA SER A 76 13.28 -11.66 17.61
C SER A 76 14.81 -11.57 17.63
N ASN A 77 15.39 -10.34 17.57
CA ASN A 77 16.84 -10.11 17.48
C ASN A 77 17.51 -10.77 16.26
N THR A 78 16.73 -11.15 15.25
CA THR A 78 17.25 -11.78 14.01
C THR A 78 17.78 -10.75 13.01
N LEU A 79 17.37 -9.49 13.11
CA LEU A 79 17.83 -8.42 12.23
C LEU A 79 19.37 -8.31 12.24
N ARG A 80 20.00 -8.39 13.43
CA ARG A 80 21.46 -8.35 13.55
C ARG A 80 22.13 -9.53 12.85
N SER A 81 21.58 -10.73 13.01
CA SER A 81 22.09 -11.94 12.36
C SER A 81 21.93 -11.86 10.84
N LEU A 82 20.83 -11.27 10.37
CA LEU A 82 20.56 -11.05 8.96
C LEU A 82 21.56 -10.04 8.35
N MET A 83 21.86 -8.95 9.08
CA MET A 83 22.88 -7.96 8.67
C MET A 83 24.31 -8.50 8.72
N MET A 84 24.61 -9.51 9.53
CA MET A 84 25.91 -10.20 9.57
C MET A 84 26.02 -11.32 8.52
N SER A 85 24.92 -11.63 7.82
CA SER A 85 24.93 -12.57 6.70
C SER A 85 25.61 -11.95 5.47
N PRO A 86 26.00 -12.73 4.46
CA PRO A 86 26.55 -12.17 3.22
C PRO A 86 25.55 -11.36 2.37
N ALA A 87 24.29 -11.20 2.81
CA ALA A 87 23.29 -10.37 2.15
C ALA A 87 23.55 -8.88 2.42
N SER A 88 23.45 -8.05 1.37
CA SER A 88 23.49 -6.60 1.52
C SER A 88 22.16 -6.07 2.11
N ILE A 89 22.17 -4.87 2.68
CA ILE A 89 20.95 -4.21 3.16
C ILE A 89 19.93 -4.09 2.03
N THR A 90 20.40 -3.79 0.82
CA THR A 90 19.55 -3.72 -0.38
C THR A 90 18.94 -5.08 -0.74
N ASP A 91 19.67 -6.20 -0.62
CA ASP A 91 19.14 -7.54 -0.85
C ASP A 91 18.02 -7.86 0.16
N ILE A 92 18.19 -7.43 1.41
CA ILE A 92 17.21 -7.63 2.49
C ILE A 92 15.94 -6.82 2.22
N LEU A 93 16.08 -5.52 1.95
CA LEU A 93 14.94 -4.65 1.68
C LEU A 93 14.17 -5.09 0.42
N ILE A 94 14.89 -5.40 -0.68
CA ILE A 94 14.26 -5.88 -1.91
C ILE A 94 13.53 -7.21 -1.67
N GLY A 95 14.11 -8.15 -0.94
CA GLY A 95 13.48 -9.44 -0.64
C GLY A 95 12.16 -9.28 0.13
N LYS A 96 12.17 -8.46 1.19
CA LYS A 96 10.97 -8.14 1.99
C LYS A 96 9.91 -7.39 1.17
N SER A 97 10.35 -6.34 0.46
CA SER A 97 9.46 -5.54 -0.41
C SER A 97 8.85 -6.37 -1.52
N ALA A 98 9.60 -7.30 -2.13
CA ALA A 98 9.09 -8.17 -3.19
C ALA A 98 7.94 -9.07 -2.72
N LEU A 99 8.02 -9.61 -1.49
CA LEU A 99 6.95 -10.39 -0.91
C LEU A 99 5.68 -9.54 -0.75
N VAL A 100 5.82 -8.39 -0.08
CA VAL A 100 4.66 -7.53 0.19
C VAL A 100 4.08 -6.96 -1.10
N PHE A 101 4.93 -6.59 -2.06
CA PHE A 101 4.49 -6.17 -3.39
C PHE A 101 3.65 -7.25 -4.09
N SER A 102 4.09 -8.51 -4.03
CA SER A 102 3.37 -9.63 -4.63
C SER A 102 2.01 -9.86 -3.97
N ILE A 103 1.93 -9.82 -2.63
CA ILE A 103 0.68 -9.93 -1.88
C ILE A 103 -0.24 -8.76 -2.24
N THR A 104 0.27 -7.54 -2.21
CA THR A 104 -0.48 -6.32 -2.55
C THR A 104 -1.06 -6.40 -3.96
N ALA A 105 -0.27 -6.81 -4.95
CA ALA A 105 -0.72 -6.93 -6.34
C ALA A 105 -1.90 -7.92 -6.49
N VAL A 106 -1.83 -9.07 -5.81
CA VAL A 106 -2.91 -10.06 -5.81
C VAL A 106 -4.17 -9.49 -5.16
N ILE A 107 -4.04 -8.82 -4.00
CA ILE A 107 -5.18 -8.26 -3.27
C ILE A 107 -5.80 -7.09 -4.02
N LEU A 108 -5.00 -6.22 -4.65
CA LEU A 108 -5.50 -5.14 -5.49
C LEU A 108 -6.29 -5.67 -6.69
N ALA A 109 -5.73 -6.66 -7.40
CA ALA A 109 -6.42 -7.27 -8.55
C ALA A 109 -7.76 -7.91 -8.11
N LEU A 110 -7.76 -8.63 -6.99
CA LEU A 110 -8.96 -9.25 -6.45
C LEU A 110 -9.97 -8.18 -5.96
N SER A 111 -9.53 -7.12 -5.30
CA SER A 111 -10.38 -6.04 -4.83
C SER A 111 -11.03 -5.29 -5.99
N ILE A 112 -10.27 -4.95 -7.03
CA ILE A 112 -10.79 -4.28 -8.24
C ILE A 112 -11.84 -5.16 -8.93
N TYR A 113 -11.57 -6.45 -9.05
CA TYR A 113 -12.50 -7.42 -9.63
C TYR A 113 -13.80 -7.54 -8.83
N LEU A 114 -13.70 -7.67 -7.48
CA LEU A 114 -14.87 -7.83 -6.61
C LEU A 114 -15.72 -6.57 -6.50
N VAL A 115 -15.10 -5.41 -6.54
CA VAL A 115 -15.79 -4.11 -6.56
C VAL A 115 -16.50 -3.87 -7.90
N GLY A 116 -16.07 -4.55 -8.97
CA GLY A 116 -16.62 -4.36 -10.31
C GLY A 116 -16.18 -3.03 -10.96
N TYR A 117 -15.01 -2.51 -10.57
CA TYR A 117 -14.48 -1.30 -11.18
C TYR A 117 -13.86 -1.61 -12.54
N GLU A 118 -14.39 -0.98 -13.60
CA GLU A 118 -13.90 -1.08 -14.97
C GLU A 118 -13.07 0.16 -15.33
N PRO A 119 -11.73 0.05 -15.35
CA PRO A 119 -10.88 1.18 -15.67
C PRO A 119 -10.90 1.50 -17.15
N ALA A 120 -11.07 2.77 -17.51
CA ALA A 120 -11.01 3.24 -18.89
C ALA A 120 -9.65 2.98 -19.56
N ASN A 121 -8.57 2.98 -18.77
CA ASN A 121 -7.23 2.61 -19.22
C ASN A 121 -6.51 1.78 -18.16
N ILE A 122 -6.48 0.45 -18.36
CA ILE A 122 -5.88 -0.49 -17.43
C ILE A 122 -4.35 -0.30 -17.28
N GLY A 123 -3.65 0.11 -18.34
CA GLY A 123 -2.20 0.32 -18.30
C GLY A 123 -1.81 1.51 -17.42
N VAL A 124 -2.53 2.64 -17.57
CA VAL A 124 -2.29 3.84 -16.76
C VAL A 124 -2.66 3.59 -15.31
N LEU A 125 -3.79 2.92 -15.05
CA LEU A 125 -4.18 2.56 -13.69
C LEU A 125 -3.16 1.62 -13.04
N ALA A 126 -2.72 0.57 -13.74
CA ALA A 126 -1.72 -0.37 -13.23
C ALA A 126 -0.40 0.32 -12.87
N LEU A 127 0.04 1.29 -13.69
CA LEU A 127 1.22 2.10 -13.39
C LEU A 127 1.02 2.94 -12.12
N ALA A 128 -0.14 3.58 -11.97
CA ALA A 128 -0.48 4.37 -10.78
C ALA A 128 -0.51 3.51 -9.52
N LEU A 129 -1.11 2.31 -9.59
CA LEU A 129 -1.13 1.34 -8.50
C LEU A 129 0.28 0.87 -8.13
N ALA A 130 1.16 0.66 -9.12
CA ALA A 130 2.55 0.29 -8.89
C ALA A 130 3.33 1.42 -8.18
N VAL A 131 3.21 2.67 -8.63
CA VAL A 131 3.82 3.84 -7.98
C VAL A 131 3.32 3.98 -6.55
N SER A 132 2.00 3.88 -6.33
CA SER A 132 1.40 3.91 -4.99
C SER A 132 1.95 2.78 -4.12
N THR A 133 2.09 1.55 -4.66
CA THR A 133 2.65 0.43 -3.89
C THR A 133 4.07 0.74 -3.41
N VAL A 134 4.91 1.35 -4.25
CA VAL A 134 6.28 1.73 -3.85
C VAL A 134 6.26 2.77 -2.72
N PHE A 135 5.38 3.78 -2.81
CA PHE A 135 5.19 4.75 -1.73
C PHE A 135 4.82 4.09 -0.40
N TYR A 136 3.81 3.21 -0.40
CA TYR A 136 3.35 2.55 0.83
C TYR A 136 4.36 1.53 1.37
N LEU A 137 5.18 0.90 0.53
CA LEU A 137 6.33 0.10 0.96
C LEU A 137 7.39 0.96 1.65
N ALA A 138 7.73 2.12 1.09
CA ALA A 138 8.67 3.06 1.71
C ALA A 138 8.14 3.53 3.08
N LEU A 139 6.86 3.91 3.15
CA LEU A 139 6.21 4.31 4.39
C LEU A 139 6.21 3.19 5.43
N GLY A 140 5.93 1.94 5.01
CA GLY A 140 6.02 0.75 5.87
C GLY A 140 7.44 0.50 6.37
N THR A 141 8.46 0.75 5.53
CA THR A 141 9.87 0.69 5.94
C THR A 141 10.17 1.71 7.02
N VAL A 142 9.77 2.97 6.83
CA VAL A 142 9.97 4.04 7.82
C VAL A 142 9.31 3.67 9.14
N CYS A 143 8.02 3.30 9.14
CA CYS A 143 7.31 2.86 10.34
C CYS A 143 8.00 1.67 11.02
N GLY A 144 8.41 0.66 10.24
CA GLY A 144 9.08 -0.54 10.75
C GLY A 144 10.47 -0.24 11.34
N LEU A 145 11.18 0.75 10.81
CA LEU A 145 12.45 1.19 11.39
C LEU A 145 12.29 1.94 12.71
N TYR A 146 11.20 2.65 12.91
CA TYR A 146 10.92 3.36 14.18
C TYR A 146 10.41 2.44 15.29
N THR A 147 9.70 1.37 14.95
CA THR A 147 9.11 0.44 15.92
C THR A 147 10.10 -0.65 16.36
N LYS A 148 9.92 -1.17 17.57
CA LYS A 148 10.78 -2.23 18.15
C LYS A 148 10.10 -3.59 18.21
N THR A 149 8.78 -3.61 18.26
CA THR A 149 7.95 -4.80 18.38
C THR A 149 6.81 -4.77 17.37
N VAL A 150 6.23 -5.93 17.06
CA VAL A 150 5.05 -6.05 16.19
C VAL A 150 3.85 -5.30 16.79
N MET A 151 3.73 -5.27 18.11
CA MET A 151 2.67 -4.52 18.80
C MET A 151 2.84 -3.01 18.59
N GLU A 152 4.04 -2.46 18.75
CA GLU A 152 4.33 -1.06 18.43
C GLU A 152 4.06 -0.74 16.96
N ALA A 153 4.44 -1.64 16.04
CA ALA A 153 4.17 -1.51 14.61
C ALA A 153 2.67 -1.40 14.33
N SER A 154 1.85 -2.22 14.98
CA SER A 154 0.40 -2.18 14.83
C SER A 154 -0.20 -0.84 15.24
N VAL A 155 0.29 -0.23 16.30
CA VAL A 155 -0.15 1.09 16.77
C VAL A 155 0.38 2.21 15.87
N ALA A 156 1.64 2.13 15.46
CA ALA A 156 2.28 3.17 14.64
C ALA A 156 1.64 3.33 13.25
N VAL A 157 1.08 2.26 12.69
CA VAL A 157 0.44 2.29 11.37
C VAL A 157 -1.01 2.80 11.44
N LEU A 158 -1.67 2.82 12.61
CA LEU A 158 -3.06 3.29 12.74
C LEU A 158 -3.30 4.71 12.17
N PRO A 159 -2.48 5.74 12.45
CA PRO A 159 -2.65 7.06 11.85
C PRO A 159 -2.53 7.02 10.32
N VAL A 160 -1.60 6.21 9.80
CA VAL A 160 -1.41 6.01 8.35
C VAL A 160 -2.67 5.42 7.74
N MET A 161 -3.23 4.38 8.37
CA MET A 161 -4.47 3.75 7.92
C MET A 161 -5.64 4.74 7.89
N VAL A 162 -5.81 5.53 8.94
CA VAL A 162 -6.90 6.51 9.02
C VAL A 162 -6.73 7.60 7.96
N VAL A 163 -5.55 8.21 7.87
CA VAL A 163 -5.30 9.33 6.95
C VAL A 163 -5.42 8.89 5.49
N PHE A 164 -4.77 7.81 5.11
CA PHE A 164 -4.71 7.43 3.70
C PHE A 164 -5.90 6.60 3.22
N SER A 165 -6.62 5.87 4.10
CA SER A 165 -7.83 5.17 3.69
C SER A 165 -9.06 6.07 3.67
N PHE A 166 -9.19 6.95 4.67
CA PHE A 166 -10.37 7.80 4.82
C PHE A 166 -10.14 9.26 4.39
N GLY A 167 -8.90 9.70 4.16
CA GLY A 167 -8.58 11.04 3.70
C GLY A 167 -9.39 11.49 2.47
N PRO A 168 -9.58 10.66 1.44
CA PRO A 168 -10.40 11.04 0.29
C PRO A 168 -11.85 11.42 0.65
N PHE A 169 -12.44 10.81 1.68
CA PHE A 169 -13.78 11.18 2.14
C PHE A 169 -13.83 12.56 2.83
N ALA A 170 -12.69 13.03 3.34
CA ALA A 170 -12.62 14.38 3.91
C ALA A 170 -12.87 15.46 2.86
N LEU A 171 -12.65 15.18 1.58
CA LEU A 171 -12.93 16.10 0.49
C LEU A 171 -14.43 16.42 0.37
N SER A 172 -15.30 15.49 0.71
CA SER A 172 -16.75 15.71 0.71
C SER A 172 -17.18 16.75 1.75
N LEU A 173 -16.35 17.01 2.76
CA LEU A 173 -16.57 17.98 3.82
C LEU A 173 -15.78 19.29 3.61
N SER A 174 -15.01 19.41 2.53
CA SER A 174 -14.14 20.56 2.27
C SER A 174 -14.89 21.87 2.04
N GLU A 175 -16.14 21.80 1.55
CA GLU A 175 -17.01 22.98 1.42
C GLU A 175 -17.36 23.60 2.76
N THR A 176 -17.57 22.75 3.79
CA THR A 176 -17.89 23.20 5.15
C THR A 176 -16.62 23.55 5.95
N TYR A 177 -15.55 22.77 5.73
CA TYR A 177 -14.27 22.92 6.43
C TYR A 177 -13.11 23.04 5.43
N PRO A 178 -12.75 24.26 4.98
CA PRO A 178 -11.75 24.48 3.93
C PRO A 178 -10.37 23.86 4.20
N ILE A 179 -10.00 23.65 5.47
CA ILE A 179 -8.75 22.98 5.85
C ILE A 179 -8.66 21.54 5.32
N LEU A 180 -9.80 20.88 5.12
CA LEU A 180 -9.84 19.51 4.61
C LEU A 180 -9.49 19.40 3.13
N SER A 181 -9.43 20.52 2.39
CA SER A 181 -8.93 20.54 1.01
C SER A 181 -7.48 20.06 0.89
N VAL A 182 -6.70 20.12 1.97
CA VAL A 182 -5.35 19.55 2.01
C VAL A 182 -5.36 18.05 1.73
N ALA A 183 -6.46 17.34 2.03
CA ALA A 183 -6.61 15.92 1.73
C ALA A 183 -6.58 15.61 0.22
N GLU A 184 -6.81 16.59 -0.65
CA GLU A 184 -6.66 16.44 -2.10
C GLU A 184 -5.23 16.02 -2.49
N TRP A 185 -4.23 16.55 -1.79
CA TRP A 185 -2.81 16.28 -2.07
C TRP A 185 -2.31 14.93 -1.55
N LEU A 186 -3.15 14.15 -0.87
CA LEU A 186 -2.78 12.79 -0.43
C LEU A 186 -2.66 11.86 -1.64
N PRO A 187 -1.69 10.92 -1.64
CA PRO A 187 -1.54 9.93 -2.72
C PRO A 187 -2.80 9.11 -2.96
N SER A 188 -3.55 8.80 -1.88
CA SER A 188 -4.84 8.09 -1.96
C SER A 188 -5.92 8.87 -2.67
N SER A 189 -5.99 10.20 -2.46
CA SER A 189 -6.91 11.09 -3.18
C SER A 189 -6.50 11.28 -4.63
N GLN A 190 -5.21 11.45 -4.88
CA GLN A 190 -4.66 11.62 -6.22
C GLN A 190 -4.91 10.38 -7.11
N LEU A 191 -4.90 9.18 -6.52
CA LEU A 191 -5.25 7.96 -7.24
C LEU A 191 -6.72 7.97 -7.69
N ILE A 192 -7.63 8.49 -6.87
CA ILE A 192 -9.05 8.63 -7.21
C ILE A 192 -9.24 9.69 -8.31
N LEU A 193 -8.62 10.87 -8.16
CA LEU A 193 -8.65 11.95 -9.17
C LEU A 193 -8.12 11.46 -10.52
N LEU A 194 -7.06 10.66 -10.51
CA LEU A 194 -6.54 10.02 -11.72
C LEU A 194 -7.59 9.11 -12.37
N ALA A 195 -8.26 8.28 -11.56
CA ALA A 195 -9.28 7.37 -12.07
C ALA A 195 -10.48 8.11 -12.63
N GLU A 196 -10.92 9.19 -11.98
CA GLU A 196 -11.98 10.09 -12.47
C GLU A 196 -11.59 10.75 -13.80
N ALA A 197 -10.38 11.31 -13.88
CA ALA A 197 -9.85 11.93 -15.09
C ALA A 197 -9.78 10.95 -16.27
N LEU A 198 -9.39 9.68 -16.00
CA LEU A 198 -9.37 8.65 -17.02
C LEU A 198 -10.78 8.29 -17.53
N GLN A 199 -11.76 8.18 -16.62
CA GLN A 199 -13.15 7.88 -17.00
C GLN A 199 -13.80 9.02 -17.78
N ALA A 200 -13.49 10.28 -17.41
CA ALA A 200 -13.98 11.47 -18.11
C ALA A 200 -13.26 11.76 -19.43
N ALA A 201 -12.28 10.92 -19.84
CA ALA A 201 -11.38 11.18 -20.98
C ALA A 201 -10.79 12.61 -20.94
N ALA A 202 -10.38 13.04 -19.73
CA ALA A 202 -9.89 14.37 -19.45
C ALA A 202 -8.56 14.67 -20.19
N PRO A 203 -8.20 15.95 -20.37
CA PRO A 203 -6.97 16.33 -21.03
C PRO A 203 -5.73 15.77 -20.26
N ALA A 204 -4.65 15.53 -21.00
CA ALA A 204 -3.42 14.92 -20.47
C ALA A 204 -2.88 15.60 -19.20
N LYS A 205 -3.09 16.90 -19.01
CA LYS A 205 -2.69 17.63 -17.81
C LYS A 205 -3.35 17.07 -16.55
N GLU A 206 -4.64 16.75 -16.60
CA GLU A 206 -5.39 16.22 -15.44
C GLU A 206 -5.01 14.79 -15.11
N ILE A 207 -4.39 14.07 -16.03
CA ILE A 207 -3.83 12.74 -15.82
C ILE A 207 -2.41 12.84 -15.27
N ILE A 208 -1.59 13.79 -15.75
CA ILE A 208 -0.18 13.92 -15.37
C ILE A 208 -0.03 14.47 -13.94
N VAL A 209 -0.85 15.44 -13.54
CA VAL A 209 -0.73 16.07 -12.20
C VAL A 209 -0.83 15.06 -11.06
N PRO A 210 -1.82 14.15 -11.01
CA PRO A 210 -1.88 13.11 -9.99
C PRO A 210 -0.62 12.22 -9.96
N PHE A 211 -0.08 11.84 -11.12
CA PHE A 211 1.16 11.06 -11.17
C PHE A 211 2.34 11.80 -10.57
N VAL A 212 2.50 13.08 -10.91
CA VAL A 212 3.59 13.91 -10.38
C VAL A 212 3.50 14.01 -8.85
N VAL A 213 2.29 14.22 -8.32
CA VAL A 213 2.07 14.28 -6.87
C VAL A 213 2.39 12.94 -6.20
N MET A 214 1.92 11.82 -6.75
CA MET A 214 2.21 10.47 -6.22
C MET A 214 3.71 10.17 -6.24
N ILE A 215 4.42 10.54 -7.32
CA ILE A 215 5.89 10.39 -7.43
C ILE A 215 6.59 11.27 -6.40
N ALA A 216 6.15 12.53 -6.22
CA ALA A 216 6.71 13.44 -5.23
C ALA A 216 6.60 12.85 -3.81
N TRP A 217 5.44 12.31 -3.43
CA TRP A 217 5.26 11.61 -2.16
C TRP A 217 6.17 10.38 -2.03
N THR A 218 6.34 9.62 -3.13
CA THR A 218 7.21 8.45 -3.15
C THR A 218 8.68 8.85 -2.92
N VAL A 219 9.14 9.91 -3.58
CA VAL A 219 10.51 10.43 -3.40
C VAL A 219 10.73 10.97 -1.97
N LEU A 220 9.71 11.58 -1.36
CA LEU A 220 9.79 12.07 0.02
C LEU A 220 9.83 10.92 1.06
N ALA A 221 9.29 9.76 0.72
CA ALA A 221 9.23 8.61 1.62
C ALA A 221 10.49 7.71 1.55
N ILE A 222 11.31 7.83 0.50
CA ILE A 222 12.56 7.07 0.28
C ILE A 222 13.74 7.83 0.86
#